data_10eaedb0422a2587749c9743359dbbb0
#
_entry.id   10eaedb0422a2587749c9743359dbbb0
#
_cell.length_a   1.000
_cell.length_b   1.000
_cell.length_c   1.000
_cell.angle_alpha   90.00
_cell.angle_beta   90.00
_cell.angle_gamma   90.00
#
_symmetry.space_group_name_H-M   'P 1'
#
loop_
_entity.id
_entity.type
_entity.pdbx_description
1 polymer ?
#
loop_
_entity_poly.entity_id
_entity_poly.type
_entity_poly.pdbx_seq_one_letter_code
_entity_poly.pdbx_strand_id
1 'polypeptide(L)'
;MKFGKWIFIVAAVTCATTAGPCATIAAEPNGKITILYDAFGADPTMTKDWGFSALVEVAGKRILFDTGDNAEIFAKNVGAKGVDLTMLDFVVLSHRHSDHMAGLSYVLSVNPKVKIYAPKEGFGIYGSSLPSTFYRKDESLPEEMRYYGGRPPKIMEFGAAWPNANFELVDQTTEIAPGINLIALVSDLPGTKELKELSLAVNTPDGLILVVGCSHPGIERIVEAATAINPKIHLIAGGFHLVVAADDAIDKIVIALKDKFKVENIAPGHCAGEPTFAALKKAFGTRYIYAGLGTSLALGPDINSSVRHGEAPAFDDLAVYRRLASRED
;
A
#
# COMPACT_ATOMS: atom_id res chain seq x y z
N MET A 1 -23.78 -48.08 -82.02
CA MET A 1 -23.13 -47.76 -80.73
C MET A 1 -23.05 -46.25 -80.66
N LYS A 2 -23.91 -45.63 -79.80
CA LYS A 2 -23.94 -44.15 -79.61
C LYS A 2 -23.31 -43.83 -78.24
N PHE A 3 -22.22 -43.08 -78.26
CA PHE A 3 -21.58 -42.57 -77.00
C PHE A 3 -22.22 -41.26 -76.66
N GLY A 4 -22.86 -41.18 -75.46
CA GLY A 4 -23.39 -39.96 -74.86
C GLY A 4 -22.28 -39.21 -74.14
N LYS A 5 -22.15 -37.89 -74.42
CA LYS A 5 -21.25 -36.96 -73.69
C LYS A 5 -21.98 -36.44 -72.49
N TRP A 6 -21.38 -36.66 -71.33
CA TRP A 6 -21.81 -36.05 -70.12
C TRP A 6 -21.04 -34.69 -69.89
N ILE A 7 -21.78 -33.59 -69.76
CA ILE A 7 -21.24 -32.29 -69.46
C ILE A 7 -21.34 -32.12 -67.92
N PHE A 8 -20.18 -31.99 -67.22
CA PHE A 8 -20.15 -31.61 -65.84
C PHE A 8 -20.13 -30.08 -65.75
N ILE A 9 -21.16 -29.49 -65.14
CA ILE A 9 -21.20 -28.08 -64.76
C ILE A 9 -20.58 -28.00 -63.40
N VAL A 10 -19.40 -27.37 -63.29
CA VAL A 10 -18.78 -27.03 -62.02
C VAL A 10 -19.30 -25.66 -61.58
N ALA A 11 -20.16 -25.63 -60.59
CA ALA A 11 -20.59 -24.39 -59.96
C ALA A 11 -19.49 -23.90 -58.95
N ALA A 12 -18.84 -22.80 -59.28
CA ALA A 12 -17.90 -22.15 -58.40
C ALA A 12 -18.68 -21.36 -57.32
N VAL A 13 -18.66 -21.86 -56.08
CA VAL A 13 -19.18 -21.12 -54.92
C VAL A 13 -18.09 -20.15 -54.43
N THR A 14 -18.24 -18.88 -54.73
CA THR A 14 -17.41 -17.81 -54.17
C THR A 14 -17.86 -17.52 -52.73
N CYS A 15 -17.12 -18.01 -51.77
CA CYS A 15 -17.32 -17.67 -50.35
C CYS A 15 -16.72 -16.26 -50.08
N ALA A 16 -17.55 -15.24 -49.99
CA ALA A 16 -17.13 -13.90 -49.57
C ALA A 16 -16.88 -13.90 -48.05
N THR A 17 -15.63 -13.94 -47.65
CA THR A 17 -15.22 -13.76 -46.26
C THR A 17 -15.33 -12.26 -45.88
N THR A 18 -16.39 -11.87 -45.21
CA THR A 18 -16.47 -10.57 -44.54
C THR A 18 -15.54 -10.64 -43.32
N ALA A 19 -14.36 -10.02 -43.42
CA ALA A 19 -13.53 -9.75 -42.26
C ALA A 19 -14.24 -8.69 -41.38
N GLY A 20 -14.93 -9.14 -40.35
CA GLY A 20 -15.42 -8.27 -39.30
C GLY A 20 -14.23 -7.62 -38.56
N PRO A 21 -14.40 -6.42 -37.99
CA PRO A 21 -13.35 -5.78 -37.20
C PRO A 21 -12.97 -6.71 -36.05
N CYS A 22 -11.70 -7.13 -36.02
CA CYS A 22 -11.12 -7.83 -34.88
C CYS A 22 -11.12 -6.84 -33.72
N ALA A 23 -12.07 -6.98 -32.80
CA ALA A 23 -12.04 -6.24 -31.57
C ALA A 23 -10.77 -6.68 -30.83
N THR A 24 -9.80 -5.79 -30.73
CA THR A 24 -8.64 -5.94 -29.83
C THR A 24 -9.22 -6.01 -28.42
N ILE A 25 -9.30 -7.21 -27.86
CA ILE A 25 -9.55 -7.42 -26.44
C ILE A 25 -8.34 -6.76 -25.76
N ALA A 26 -8.56 -5.62 -25.11
CA ALA A 26 -7.53 -5.02 -24.25
C ALA A 26 -7.14 -6.09 -23.25
N ALA A 27 -5.83 -6.37 -23.14
CA ALA A 27 -5.34 -7.30 -22.14
C ALA A 27 -5.83 -6.83 -20.77
N GLU A 28 -6.42 -7.74 -19.99
CA GLU A 28 -6.82 -7.45 -18.63
C GLU A 28 -5.59 -6.92 -17.87
N PRO A 29 -5.71 -5.83 -17.10
CA PRO A 29 -4.56 -5.27 -16.40
C PRO A 29 -3.99 -6.32 -15.45
N ASN A 30 -2.66 -6.45 -15.41
CA ASN A 30 -1.92 -7.40 -14.55
C ASN A 30 -2.17 -7.20 -13.03
N GLY A 31 -3.06 -6.29 -12.66
CA GLY A 31 -3.45 -5.94 -11.31
C GLY A 31 -3.97 -4.52 -11.19
N LYS A 32 -4.21 -4.10 -9.96
CA LYS A 32 -4.60 -2.70 -9.65
C LYS A 32 -4.17 -2.30 -8.24
N ILE A 33 -4.01 -0.99 -8.04
CA ILE A 33 -3.87 -0.37 -6.71
C ILE A 33 -5.09 0.52 -6.50
N THR A 34 -5.82 0.31 -5.41
CA THR A 34 -6.97 1.17 -5.04
C THR A 34 -6.63 1.93 -3.77
N ILE A 35 -6.68 3.27 -3.83
CA ILE A 35 -6.38 4.13 -2.69
C ILE A 35 -7.62 4.18 -1.78
N LEU A 36 -7.46 3.68 -0.55
CA LEU A 36 -8.54 3.57 0.44
C LEU A 36 -8.50 4.66 1.51
N TYR A 37 -7.35 5.32 1.70
CA TYR A 37 -7.19 6.39 2.68
C TYR A 37 -6.15 7.40 2.19
N ASP A 38 -6.54 8.68 2.12
CA ASP A 38 -5.66 9.81 1.82
C ASP A 38 -6.37 11.12 2.16
N ALA A 39 -5.59 12.20 2.35
CA ALA A 39 -6.07 13.54 2.66
C ALA A 39 -6.63 14.29 1.43
N PHE A 40 -6.39 13.80 0.21
CA PHE A 40 -6.93 14.37 -1.03
C PHE A 40 -7.60 13.32 -1.89
N GLY A 41 -8.52 13.73 -2.73
CA GLY A 41 -9.24 12.82 -3.64
C GLY A 41 -10.51 13.44 -4.17
N ALA A 42 -11.04 12.85 -5.24
CA ALA A 42 -12.24 13.33 -5.95
C ALA A 42 -13.48 12.45 -5.70
N ASP A 43 -13.36 11.30 -5.05
CA ASP A 43 -14.50 10.41 -4.79
C ASP A 43 -15.41 11.01 -3.70
N PRO A 44 -16.65 11.40 -4.02
CA PRO A 44 -17.56 12.06 -3.06
C PRO A 44 -18.15 11.09 -2.04
N THR A 45 -18.03 9.77 -2.24
CA THR A 45 -18.55 8.73 -1.34
C THR A 45 -17.60 8.39 -0.22
N MET A 46 -16.36 8.87 -0.30
CA MET A 46 -15.30 8.60 0.64
C MET A 46 -14.94 9.81 1.50
N THR A 47 -14.49 9.56 2.72
CA THR A 47 -14.07 10.60 3.67
C THR A 47 -12.55 10.76 3.60
N LYS A 48 -12.10 11.99 3.32
CA LYS A 48 -10.68 12.38 3.34
C LYS A 48 -10.22 12.56 4.78
N ASP A 49 -9.03 12.06 5.08
CA ASP A 49 -8.37 12.27 6.36
C ASP A 49 -6.86 12.06 6.20
N TRP A 50 -6.07 12.57 7.12
CA TRP A 50 -4.62 12.43 7.08
C TRP A 50 -4.22 10.99 7.38
N GLY A 51 -3.45 10.38 6.49
CA GLY A 51 -3.00 9.00 6.58
C GLY A 51 -2.96 8.32 5.21
N PHE A 52 -2.55 7.06 5.19
CA PHE A 52 -2.45 6.30 3.95
C PHE A 52 -3.00 4.88 4.08
N SER A 53 -3.69 4.42 3.07
CA SER A 53 -4.00 3.01 2.85
C SER A 53 -4.27 2.72 1.39
N ALA A 54 -3.78 1.57 0.92
CA ALA A 54 -4.01 1.10 -0.44
C ALA A 54 -4.26 -0.42 -0.48
N LEU A 55 -5.26 -0.84 -1.25
CA LEU A 55 -5.41 -2.25 -1.62
C LEU A 55 -4.63 -2.51 -2.91
N VAL A 56 -3.67 -3.42 -2.84
CA VAL A 56 -2.83 -3.85 -3.96
C VAL A 56 -3.27 -5.24 -4.39
N GLU A 57 -3.84 -5.35 -5.58
CA GLU A 57 -4.27 -6.61 -6.18
C GLU A 57 -3.34 -6.91 -7.34
N VAL A 58 -2.41 -7.86 -7.17
CA VAL A 58 -1.37 -8.16 -8.16
C VAL A 58 -0.85 -9.58 -7.96
N ALA A 59 -0.44 -10.22 -9.04
CA ALA A 59 0.09 -11.60 -9.00
C ALA A 59 -0.82 -12.61 -8.27
N GLY A 60 -2.13 -12.43 -8.37
CA GLY A 60 -3.14 -13.26 -7.71
C GLY A 60 -3.24 -13.03 -6.19
N LYS A 61 -2.62 -11.98 -5.66
CA LYS A 61 -2.65 -11.60 -4.24
C LYS A 61 -3.47 -10.35 -4.00
N ARG A 62 -4.12 -10.30 -2.85
CA ARG A 62 -4.84 -9.14 -2.31
C ARG A 62 -4.13 -8.67 -1.05
N ILE A 63 -3.40 -7.56 -1.18
CA ILE A 63 -2.51 -7.03 -0.16
C ILE A 63 -3.08 -5.70 0.33
N LEU A 64 -3.36 -5.59 1.61
CA LEU A 64 -3.65 -4.30 2.20
C LEU A 64 -2.34 -3.66 2.67
N PHE A 65 -1.99 -2.53 2.11
CA PHE A 65 -0.81 -1.75 2.50
C PHE A 65 -1.26 -0.55 3.31
N ASP A 66 -0.91 -0.49 4.59
CA ASP A 66 -1.34 0.46 5.61
C ASP A 66 -2.88 0.52 5.82
N THR A 67 -3.32 1.23 6.86
CA THR A 67 -4.73 1.23 7.30
C THR A 67 -5.28 2.61 7.68
N GLY A 68 -4.53 3.69 7.44
CA GLY A 68 -4.95 5.06 7.78
C GLY A 68 -4.90 5.38 9.27
N ASP A 69 -5.36 6.58 9.63
CA ASP A 69 -5.28 7.15 11.00
C ASP A 69 -6.55 6.90 11.83
N ASN A 70 -7.68 6.59 11.22
CA ASN A 70 -8.96 6.46 11.91
C ASN A 70 -9.70 5.20 11.44
N ALA A 71 -9.99 4.29 12.38
CA ALA A 71 -10.64 3.02 12.08
C ALA A 71 -12.07 3.17 11.52
N GLU A 72 -12.82 4.18 11.95
CA GLU A 72 -14.19 4.42 11.48
C GLU A 72 -14.19 4.99 10.05
N ILE A 73 -13.30 5.95 9.77
CA ILE A 73 -13.13 6.51 8.43
C ILE A 73 -12.63 5.43 7.49
N PHE A 74 -11.64 4.63 7.91
CA PHE A 74 -11.15 3.50 7.12
C PHE A 74 -12.28 2.51 6.79
N ALA A 75 -13.09 2.12 7.78
CA ALA A 75 -14.23 1.22 7.57
C ALA A 75 -15.24 1.78 6.55
N LYS A 76 -15.59 3.07 6.65
CA LYS A 76 -16.48 3.74 5.69
C LYS A 76 -15.90 3.72 4.28
N ASN A 77 -14.61 4.04 4.13
CA ASN A 77 -13.94 4.08 2.84
C ASN A 77 -13.82 2.68 2.20
N VAL A 78 -13.51 1.67 2.99
CA VAL A 78 -13.50 0.26 2.57
C VAL A 78 -14.88 -0.15 2.07
N GLY A 79 -15.95 0.18 2.82
CA GLY A 79 -17.34 -0.07 2.43
C GLY A 79 -17.74 0.65 1.16
N ALA A 80 -17.40 1.94 1.01
CA ALA A 80 -17.68 2.74 -0.19
C ALA A 80 -17.02 2.16 -1.46
N LYS A 81 -15.87 1.49 -1.31
CA LYS A 81 -15.19 0.81 -2.44
C LYS A 81 -15.62 -0.64 -2.62
N GLY A 82 -16.49 -1.18 -1.75
CA GLY A 82 -16.92 -2.58 -1.79
C GLY A 82 -15.77 -3.56 -1.58
N VAL A 83 -14.75 -3.20 -0.77
CA VAL A 83 -13.59 -4.05 -0.52
C VAL A 83 -13.93 -5.07 0.56
N ASP A 84 -13.81 -6.35 0.24
CA ASP A 84 -13.94 -7.44 1.20
C ASP A 84 -12.58 -7.73 1.85
N LEU A 85 -12.43 -7.32 3.12
CA LEU A 85 -11.20 -7.53 3.90
C LEU A 85 -11.02 -8.99 4.35
N THR A 86 -12.06 -9.84 4.27
CA THR A 86 -11.92 -11.27 4.59
C THR A 86 -11.12 -12.01 3.53
N MET A 87 -11.02 -11.43 2.33
CA MET A 87 -10.30 -11.98 1.18
C MET A 87 -8.84 -11.52 1.08
N LEU A 88 -8.31 -10.85 2.10
CA LEU A 88 -6.90 -10.45 2.11
C LEU A 88 -6.00 -11.67 2.29
N ASP A 89 -4.94 -11.74 1.48
CA ASP A 89 -3.85 -12.69 1.69
C ASP A 89 -2.99 -12.25 2.89
N PHE A 90 -2.69 -10.95 2.99
CA PHE A 90 -1.96 -10.34 4.10
C PHE A 90 -2.08 -8.81 4.13
N VAL A 91 -1.68 -8.25 5.26
CA VAL A 91 -1.52 -6.82 5.48
C VAL A 91 -0.04 -6.50 5.56
N VAL A 92 0.37 -5.35 5.05
CA VAL A 92 1.70 -4.78 5.26
C VAL A 92 1.52 -3.45 5.99
N LEU A 93 2.08 -3.32 7.19
CA LEU A 93 2.21 -2.03 7.85
C LEU A 93 3.59 -1.48 7.53
N SER A 94 3.62 -0.31 6.89
CA SER A 94 4.88 0.31 6.47
C SER A 94 5.74 0.69 7.67
N HIS A 95 5.18 1.35 8.66
CA HIS A 95 5.89 1.81 9.87
C HIS A 95 4.91 2.11 11.02
N ARG A 96 5.43 2.51 12.18
CA ARG A 96 4.68 2.62 13.44
C ARG A 96 3.89 3.92 13.64
N HIS A 97 3.82 4.85 12.71
CA HIS A 97 3.00 6.05 12.88
C HIS A 97 1.51 5.73 12.80
N SER A 98 0.70 6.41 13.63
CA SER A 98 -0.72 6.12 13.79
C SER A 98 -1.49 6.25 12.47
N ASP A 99 -1.14 7.23 11.66
CA ASP A 99 -1.76 7.54 10.39
C ASP A 99 -1.54 6.47 9.29
N HIS A 100 -0.83 5.39 9.63
CA HIS A 100 -0.64 4.20 8.79
C HIS A 100 -1.24 2.93 9.39
N MET A 101 -1.55 2.91 10.67
CA MET A 101 -1.88 1.67 11.35
C MET A 101 -3.11 1.71 12.27
N ALA A 102 -3.69 2.87 12.55
CA ALA A 102 -4.81 2.98 13.48
C ALA A 102 -6.07 2.22 12.99
N GLY A 103 -6.29 2.12 11.67
CA GLY A 103 -7.37 1.33 11.09
C GLY A 103 -7.23 -0.19 11.22
N LEU A 104 -6.07 -0.70 11.70
CA LEU A 104 -5.85 -2.13 11.89
C LEU A 104 -6.86 -2.75 12.85
N SER A 105 -7.36 -1.99 13.81
CA SER A 105 -8.41 -2.45 14.73
C SER A 105 -9.66 -2.93 13.97
N TYR A 106 -10.08 -2.20 12.93
CA TYR A 106 -11.20 -2.60 12.09
C TYR A 106 -10.86 -3.83 11.24
N VAL A 107 -9.68 -3.87 10.63
CA VAL A 107 -9.23 -5.05 9.87
C VAL A 107 -9.32 -6.31 10.72
N LEU A 108 -8.80 -6.27 11.96
CA LEU A 108 -8.79 -7.41 12.88
C LEU A 108 -10.19 -7.77 13.40
N SER A 109 -11.13 -6.83 13.47
CA SER A 109 -12.53 -7.13 13.82
C SER A 109 -13.23 -7.95 12.73
N VAL A 110 -12.82 -7.77 11.46
CA VAL A 110 -13.39 -8.46 10.29
C VAL A 110 -12.59 -9.72 9.93
N ASN A 111 -11.26 -9.64 9.99
CA ASN A 111 -10.34 -10.73 9.63
C ASN A 111 -9.29 -10.93 10.75
N PRO A 112 -9.64 -11.55 11.88
CA PRO A 112 -8.79 -11.61 13.07
C PRO A 112 -7.53 -12.49 12.91
N LYS A 113 -7.45 -13.28 11.84
CA LYS A 113 -6.33 -14.20 11.60
C LYS A 113 -5.46 -13.79 10.43
N VAL A 114 -5.75 -12.66 9.79
CA VAL A 114 -4.96 -12.19 8.67
C VAL A 114 -3.49 -12.04 9.08
N LYS A 115 -2.57 -12.48 8.22
CA LYS A 115 -1.14 -12.27 8.42
C LYS A 115 -0.81 -10.79 8.25
N ILE A 116 0.01 -10.25 9.16
CA ILE A 116 0.41 -8.84 9.14
C ILE A 116 1.94 -8.78 9.14
N TYR A 117 2.51 -8.28 8.06
CA TYR A 117 3.92 -7.93 8.03
C TYR A 117 4.12 -6.52 8.59
N ALA A 118 5.08 -6.37 9.49
CA ALA A 118 5.41 -5.09 10.11
C ALA A 118 6.92 -4.99 10.38
N PRO A 119 7.50 -3.78 10.49
CA PRO A 119 8.90 -3.62 10.84
C PRO A 119 9.21 -4.26 12.20
N LYS A 120 10.33 -4.96 12.32
CA LYS A 120 10.82 -5.48 13.58
C LYS A 120 11.40 -4.34 14.41
N GLU A 121 10.61 -3.81 15.30
CA GLU A 121 11.02 -2.76 16.23
C GLU A 121 11.16 -3.31 17.64
N GLY A 122 12.18 -2.84 18.36
CA GLY A 122 12.41 -3.22 19.77
C GLY A 122 11.50 -2.46 20.72
N PHE A 123 10.82 -1.41 20.24
CA PHE A 123 9.96 -0.53 21.03
C PHE A 123 8.80 -0.02 20.19
N GLY A 124 7.60 0.06 20.75
CA GLY A 124 6.44 0.62 20.06
C GLY A 124 5.16 -0.19 20.22
N ILE A 125 4.19 0.09 19.39
CA ILE A 125 2.81 -0.40 19.52
C ILE A 125 2.62 -1.89 19.22
N TYR A 126 3.62 -2.55 18.65
CA TYR A 126 3.61 -4.01 18.47
C TYR A 126 3.87 -4.78 19.76
N GLY A 127 4.06 -4.05 20.87
CA GLY A 127 4.59 -4.57 22.10
C GLY A 127 6.11 -4.59 22.09
N SER A 128 6.69 -4.47 23.24
CA SER A 128 8.14 -4.52 23.42
C SER A 128 8.48 -4.93 24.83
N SER A 129 9.72 -5.33 25.05
CA SER A 129 10.24 -5.58 26.38
C SER A 129 11.55 -4.84 26.58
N LEU A 130 11.76 -4.32 27.80
CA LEU A 130 13.02 -3.72 28.20
C LEU A 130 13.52 -4.36 29.49
N PRO A 131 14.82 -4.51 29.67
CA PRO A 131 15.36 -4.89 30.97
C PRO A 131 15.04 -3.80 31.99
N SER A 132 14.76 -4.15 33.24
CA SER A 132 14.42 -3.17 34.27
C SER A 132 15.58 -2.22 34.62
N THR A 133 16.74 -2.40 34.01
CA THR A 133 17.86 -1.46 34.06
C THR A 133 17.70 -0.23 33.17
N PHE A 134 16.63 -0.16 32.34
CA PHE A 134 16.41 0.97 31.45
C PHE A 134 16.18 2.29 32.18
N TYR A 135 15.71 2.27 33.43
CA TYR A 135 15.57 3.45 34.29
C TYR A 135 16.58 3.46 35.42
N ARG A 136 16.90 4.68 35.86
CA ARG A 136 17.77 4.88 37.02
C ARG A 136 16.99 4.62 38.33
N LYS A 137 17.63 3.93 39.28
CA LYS A 137 17.07 3.67 40.61
C LYS A 137 17.66 4.63 41.62
N ASP A 138 16.90 4.96 42.63
CA ASP A 138 17.36 5.69 43.83
C ASP A 138 16.93 4.91 45.07
N GLU A 139 17.88 4.25 45.71
CA GLU A 139 17.63 3.39 46.88
C GLU A 139 17.40 4.18 48.16
N SER A 140 17.68 5.48 48.16
CA SER A 140 17.41 6.37 49.30
C SER A 140 15.93 6.71 49.47
N LEU A 141 15.12 6.49 48.42
CA LEU A 141 13.68 6.75 48.48
C LEU A 141 12.96 5.68 49.33
N PRO A 142 11.88 6.06 50.04
CA PRO A 142 10.98 5.10 50.65
C PRO A 142 10.43 4.08 49.67
N GLU A 143 10.09 2.88 50.13
CA GLU A 143 9.65 1.77 49.25
C GLU A 143 8.45 2.15 48.38
N GLU A 144 7.51 2.91 48.94
CA GLU A 144 6.30 3.38 48.24
C GLU A 144 6.57 4.39 47.09
N MET A 145 7.74 5.02 47.10
CA MET A 145 8.17 5.93 46.03
C MET A 145 9.06 5.25 44.98
N ARG A 146 9.40 4.00 45.18
CA ARG A 146 10.22 3.24 44.23
C ARG A 146 9.34 2.40 43.32
N TYR A 147 9.67 2.38 42.02
CA TYR A 147 8.95 1.54 41.08
C TYR A 147 8.96 0.07 41.54
N TYR A 148 7.77 -0.56 41.58
CA TYR A 148 7.55 -1.93 42.08
C TYR A 148 8.05 -2.15 43.53
N GLY A 149 8.02 -1.12 44.38
CA GLY A 149 8.56 -1.21 45.74
C GLY A 149 10.04 -1.57 45.75
N GLY A 150 10.81 -1.15 44.75
CA GLY A 150 12.22 -1.47 44.59
C GLY A 150 12.53 -2.85 44.03
N ARG A 151 11.52 -3.67 43.69
CA ARG A 151 11.65 -5.06 43.21
C ARG A 151 11.02 -5.27 41.81
N PRO A 152 11.50 -4.54 40.79
CA PRO A 152 10.95 -4.68 39.45
C PRO A 152 11.23 -6.08 38.86
N PRO A 153 10.36 -6.56 37.94
CA PRO A 153 10.66 -7.75 37.18
C PRO A 153 11.96 -7.57 36.39
N LYS A 154 12.67 -8.67 36.07
CA LYS A 154 13.91 -8.59 35.27
C LYS A 154 13.69 -7.94 33.91
N ILE A 155 12.55 -8.22 33.31
CA ILE A 155 12.10 -7.68 32.03
C ILE A 155 10.75 -7.03 32.28
N MET A 156 10.59 -5.79 31.83
CA MET A 156 9.33 -5.07 31.83
C MET A 156 8.74 -5.19 30.44
N GLU A 157 7.52 -5.72 30.36
CA GLU A 157 6.79 -5.85 29.11
C GLU A 157 5.81 -4.68 28.96
N PHE A 158 5.80 -4.11 27.78
CA PHE A 158 4.86 -3.07 27.40
C PHE A 158 3.81 -3.70 26.49
N GLY A 159 2.55 -3.54 26.85
CA GLY A 159 1.45 -4.16 26.11
C GLY A 159 1.49 -3.82 24.61
N ALA A 160 1.13 -4.77 23.80
CA ALA A 160 0.88 -4.56 22.37
C ALA A 160 -0.56 -4.08 22.16
N ALA A 161 -0.77 -3.16 21.23
CA ALA A 161 -2.11 -2.69 20.86
C ALA A 161 -3.00 -3.86 20.36
N TRP A 162 -2.39 -4.87 19.75
CA TRP A 162 -3.07 -6.05 19.20
C TRP A 162 -2.36 -7.35 19.61
N PRO A 163 -2.45 -7.78 20.86
CA PRO A 163 -1.65 -8.90 21.39
C PRO A 163 -1.93 -10.26 20.73
N ASN A 164 -3.10 -10.41 20.10
CA ASN A 164 -3.52 -11.66 19.45
C ASN A 164 -3.42 -11.60 17.92
N ALA A 165 -2.91 -10.51 17.37
CA ALA A 165 -2.73 -10.35 15.93
C ALA A 165 -1.57 -11.21 15.40
N ASN A 166 -1.71 -11.71 14.18
CA ASN A 166 -0.74 -12.61 13.54
C ASN A 166 0.38 -11.80 12.87
N PHE A 167 1.25 -11.18 13.68
CA PHE A 167 2.38 -10.42 13.19
C PHE A 167 3.54 -11.30 12.74
N GLU A 168 4.09 -10.99 11.57
CA GLU A 168 5.40 -11.43 11.11
C GLU A 168 6.31 -10.20 10.99
N LEU A 169 7.31 -10.12 11.88
CA LEU A 169 8.18 -8.94 11.99
C LEU A 169 9.37 -9.06 11.03
N VAL A 170 9.56 -8.02 10.22
CA VAL A 170 10.57 -7.95 9.16
C VAL A 170 11.66 -6.97 9.56
N ASP A 171 12.94 -7.41 9.55
CA ASP A 171 14.10 -6.60 9.89
C ASP A 171 15.12 -6.43 8.75
N GLN A 172 14.92 -7.14 7.67
CA GLN A 172 15.75 -7.05 6.46
C GLN A 172 14.93 -7.25 5.21
N THR A 173 15.38 -6.72 4.09
CA THR A 173 14.72 -6.92 2.79
C THR A 173 14.57 -8.40 2.49
N THR A 174 13.33 -8.82 2.19
CA THR A 174 13.00 -10.25 2.01
C THR A 174 11.89 -10.43 0.97
N GLU A 175 11.96 -11.53 0.23
CA GLU A 175 10.87 -12.00 -0.63
C GLU A 175 9.87 -12.78 0.23
N ILE A 176 8.61 -12.33 0.25
CA ILE A 176 7.53 -12.92 1.07
C ILE A 176 6.60 -13.82 0.28
N ALA A 177 6.60 -13.68 -1.04
CA ALA A 177 5.93 -14.54 -2.01
C ALA A 177 6.62 -14.36 -3.37
N PRO A 178 6.47 -15.29 -4.33
CA PRO A 178 7.14 -15.19 -5.62
C PRO A 178 6.95 -13.84 -6.29
N GLY A 179 8.04 -13.09 -6.49
CA GLY A 179 8.06 -11.75 -7.06
C GLY A 179 7.53 -10.63 -6.15
N ILE A 180 7.18 -10.92 -4.90
CA ILE A 180 6.70 -9.93 -3.93
C ILE A 180 7.72 -9.79 -2.81
N ASN A 181 8.31 -8.60 -2.68
CA ASN A 181 9.36 -8.30 -1.73
C ASN A 181 8.93 -7.20 -0.77
N LEU A 182 9.41 -7.27 0.47
CA LEU A 182 9.39 -6.16 1.42
C LEU A 182 10.82 -5.60 1.52
N ILE A 183 10.99 -4.34 1.14
CA ILE A 183 12.24 -3.60 1.32
C ILE A 183 12.20 -3.01 2.73
N ALA A 184 13.14 -3.43 3.58
CA ALA A 184 13.23 -2.96 4.96
C ALA A 184 14.41 -2.00 5.11
N LEU A 185 14.12 -0.74 5.45
CA LEU A 185 15.14 0.28 5.67
C LEU A 185 14.95 0.96 7.03
N VAL A 186 16.03 1.56 7.51
CA VAL A 186 16.04 2.37 8.75
C VAL A 186 16.33 3.81 8.38
N SER A 187 15.54 4.74 8.89
CA SER A 187 15.78 6.16 8.70
C SER A 187 16.98 6.62 9.52
N ASP A 188 17.84 7.41 8.91
CA ASP A 188 18.93 8.15 9.55
C ASP A 188 18.70 9.67 9.51
N LEU A 189 17.53 10.09 8.98
CA LEU A 189 17.18 11.49 8.81
C LEU A 189 16.75 12.14 10.15
N PRO A 190 17.05 13.43 10.35
CA PRO A 190 16.60 14.16 11.53
C PRO A 190 15.06 14.10 11.68
N GLY A 191 14.58 13.89 12.89
CA GLY A 191 13.16 13.80 13.22
C GLY A 191 12.57 12.39 13.09
N THR A 192 13.17 11.53 12.27
CA THR A 192 12.72 10.13 12.06
C THR A 192 13.85 9.11 12.26
N LYS A 193 14.94 9.53 12.92
CA LYS A 193 16.10 8.66 13.14
C LYS A 193 15.69 7.36 13.85
N GLU A 194 16.24 6.24 13.37
CA GLU A 194 15.98 4.87 13.82
C GLU A 194 14.56 4.34 13.54
N LEU A 195 13.68 5.11 12.91
CA LEU A 195 12.40 4.60 12.43
C LEU A 195 12.63 3.56 11.34
N LYS A 196 12.07 2.37 11.53
CA LYS A 196 12.09 1.30 10.53
C LYS A 196 10.87 1.42 9.65
N GLU A 197 11.08 1.24 8.34
CA GLU A 197 10.01 1.31 7.36
C GLU A 197 10.13 0.20 6.32
N LEU A 198 8.98 -0.39 5.96
CA LEU A 198 8.82 -1.36 4.89
C LEU A 198 8.21 -0.68 3.67
N SER A 199 8.74 -1.00 2.50
CA SER A 199 8.13 -0.69 1.22
C SER A 199 7.79 -1.99 0.49
N LEU A 200 6.65 -2.03 -0.19
CA LEU A 200 6.22 -3.20 -0.95
C LEU A 200 6.74 -3.08 -2.39
N ALA A 201 7.53 -4.05 -2.83
CA ALA A 201 8.09 -4.12 -4.17
C ALA A 201 7.58 -5.38 -4.88
N VAL A 202 6.89 -5.21 -6.01
CA VAL A 202 6.31 -6.30 -6.79
C VAL A 202 6.89 -6.33 -8.18
N ASN A 203 7.50 -7.46 -8.54
CA ASN A 203 7.97 -7.72 -9.90
C ASN A 203 6.79 -8.02 -10.83
N THR A 204 6.72 -7.30 -11.93
CA THR A 204 5.77 -7.55 -13.01
C THR A 204 6.51 -7.68 -14.35
N PRO A 205 5.87 -8.17 -15.40
CA PRO A 205 6.46 -8.19 -16.75
C PRO A 205 6.88 -6.80 -17.24
N ASP A 206 6.21 -5.73 -16.76
CA ASP A 206 6.47 -4.36 -17.17
C ASP A 206 7.58 -3.68 -16.36
N GLY A 207 8.02 -4.29 -15.26
CA GLY A 207 9.03 -3.80 -14.32
C GLY A 207 8.55 -3.84 -12.88
N LEU A 208 9.30 -3.20 -11.97
CA LEU A 208 9.01 -3.18 -10.54
C LEU A 208 7.95 -2.12 -10.21
N ILE A 209 6.92 -2.55 -9.49
CA ILE A 209 5.95 -1.66 -8.84
C ILE A 209 6.38 -1.49 -7.39
N LEU A 210 6.54 -0.26 -6.95
CA LEU A 210 6.96 0.11 -5.59
C LEU A 210 5.84 0.90 -4.90
N VAL A 211 5.31 0.34 -3.80
CA VAL A 211 4.34 1.03 -2.94
C VAL A 211 5.04 1.41 -1.65
N VAL A 212 4.97 2.68 -1.29
CA VAL A 212 5.66 3.27 -0.15
C VAL A 212 4.67 3.93 0.81
N GLY A 213 4.97 3.90 2.12
CA GLY A 213 4.17 4.58 3.14
C GLY A 213 4.47 6.06 3.19
N CYS A 214 5.45 6.44 4.02
CA CYS A 214 5.95 7.83 4.12
C CYS A 214 7.31 8.04 3.45
N SER A 215 8.11 7.00 3.28
CA SER A 215 9.50 7.11 2.79
C SER A 215 10.43 7.86 3.76
N HIS A 216 10.29 7.65 5.08
CA HIS A 216 11.16 8.26 6.08
C HIS A 216 12.65 7.97 5.89
N PRO A 217 13.08 6.80 5.37
CA PRO A 217 14.49 6.60 5.02
C PRO A 217 14.98 7.46 3.86
N GLY A 218 14.09 8.18 3.18
CA GLY A 218 14.32 8.89 1.94
C GLY A 218 13.93 8.07 0.72
N ILE A 219 13.05 8.64 -0.13
CA ILE A 219 12.55 7.94 -1.33
C ILE A 219 13.68 7.48 -2.26
N GLU A 220 14.76 8.25 -2.39
CA GLU A 220 15.92 7.88 -3.22
C GLU A 220 16.60 6.59 -2.70
N ARG A 221 16.76 6.43 -1.39
CA ARG A 221 17.34 5.23 -0.78
C ARG A 221 16.44 4.01 -0.97
N ILE A 222 15.12 4.21 -0.88
CA ILE A 222 14.15 3.14 -1.12
C ILE A 222 14.21 2.70 -2.58
N VAL A 223 14.26 3.64 -3.52
CA VAL A 223 14.38 3.32 -4.95
C VAL A 223 15.73 2.65 -5.26
N GLU A 224 16.82 3.09 -4.64
CA GLU A 224 18.13 2.46 -4.80
C GLU A 224 18.09 0.99 -4.33
N ALA A 225 17.48 0.70 -3.18
CA ALA A 225 17.28 -0.67 -2.71
C ALA A 225 16.35 -1.47 -3.65
N ALA A 226 15.32 -0.84 -4.21
CA ALA A 226 14.43 -1.46 -5.18
C ALA A 226 15.14 -1.85 -6.48
N THR A 227 16.10 -1.03 -6.95
CA THR A 227 16.88 -1.33 -8.16
C THR A 227 17.77 -2.58 -8.03
N ALA A 228 18.10 -2.99 -6.80
CA ALA A 228 18.80 -4.25 -6.54
C ALA A 228 17.90 -5.48 -6.78
N ILE A 229 16.57 -5.33 -6.67
CA ILE A 229 15.58 -6.37 -6.98
C ILE A 229 15.30 -6.40 -8.49
N ASN A 230 14.98 -5.22 -9.05
CA ASN A 230 14.78 -5.04 -10.48
C ASN A 230 15.18 -3.60 -10.86
N PRO A 231 16.16 -3.41 -11.78
CA PRO A 231 16.61 -2.09 -12.16
C PRO A 231 15.57 -1.26 -12.94
N LYS A 232 14.53 -1.90 -13.47
CA LYS A 232 13.44 -1.22 -14.17
C LYS A 232 12.32 -0.89 -13.19
N ILE A 233 12.23 0.36 -12.76
CA ILE A 233 11.16 0.85 -11.87
C ILE A 233 10.00 1.36 -12.74
N HIS A 234 8.94 0.56 -12.81
CA HIS A 234 7.76 0.85 -13.63
C HIS A 234 6.82 1.87 -12.99
N LEU A 235 6.57 1.74 -11.67
CA LEU A 235 5.69 2.63 -10.91
C LEU A 235 6.20 2.83 -9.49
N ILE A 236 6.13 4.06 -8.99
CA ILE A 236 6.17 4.35 -7.55
C ILE A 236 4.85 4.98 -7.14
N ALA A 237 4.19 4.44 -6.09
CA ALA A 237 2.94 4.96 -5.54
C ALA A 237 3.05 5.13 -4.01
N GLY A 238 2.53 6.25 -3.47
CA GLY A 238 2.47 6.53 -2.02
C GLY A 238 3.16 7.82 -1.60
N GLY A 239 3.52 7.94 -0.32
CA GLY A 239 4.06 9.15 0.29
C GLY A 239 5.59 9.29 0.19
N PHE A 240 6.09 10.52 0.09
CA PHE A 240 7.53 10.81 -0.09
C PHE A 240 8.12 11.64 1.05
N HIS A 241 7.34 11.91 2.08
CA HIS A 241 7.71 12.72 3.26
C HIS A 241 8.33 14.09 2.92
N LEU A 242 7.79 14.76 1.90
CA LEU A 242 8.27 16.06 1.41
C LEU A 242 7.32 17.22 1.72
N VAL A 243 6.28 16.98 2.52
CA VAL A 243 5.22 17.95 2.82
C VAL A 243 5.75 19.27 3.42
N VAL A 244 6.90 19.23 4.10
CA VAL A 244 7.57 20.40 4.69
C VAL A 244 8.94 20.68 4.04
N ALA A 245 9.26 20.01 2.94
CA ALA A 245 10.55 20.18 2.29
C ALA A 245 10.62 21.51 1.52
N ALA A 246 11.81 22.09 1.46
CA ALA A 246 12.06 23.26 0.64
C ALA A 246 12.09 22.89 -0.86
N ASP A 247 11.77 23.86 -1.73
CA ASP A 247 11.65 23.65 -3.17
C ASP A 247 12.92 23.06 -3.80
N ASP A 248 14.10 23.50 -3.37
CA ASP A 248 15.39 22.98 -3.87
C ASP A 248 15.65 21.52 -3.50
N ALA A 249 15.12 21.06 -2.36
CA ALA A 249 15.17 19.66 -1.96
C ALA A 249 14.18 18.82 -2.80
N ILE A 250 12.99 19.35 -3.04
CA ILE A 250 12.00 18.72 -3.92
C ILE A 250 12.56 18.56 -5.33
N ASP A 251 13.15 19.63 -5.90
CA ASP A 251 13.72 19.61 -7.26
C ASP A 251 14.84 18.55 -7.40
N LYS A 252 15.74 18.44 -6.41
CA LYS A 252 16.80 17.41 -6.39
C LYS A 252 16.21 15.99 -6.43
N ILE A 253 15.20 15.73 -5.62
CA ILE A 253 14.53 14.42 -5.58
C ILE A 253 13.82 14.13 -6.91
N VAL A 254 13.10 15.10 -7.47
CA VAL A 254 12.43 14.96 -8.77
C VAL A 254 13.41 14.62 -9.88
N ILE A 255 14.56 15.31 -9.92
CA ILE A 255 15.65 15.04 -10.87
C ILE A 255 16.20 13.62 -10.65
N ALA A 256 16.46 13.24 -9.40
CA ALA A 256 16.97 11.91 -9.10
C ALA A 256 16.01 10.79 -9.53
N LEU A 257 14.73 10.91 -9.22
CA LEU A 257 13.73 9.93 -9.62
C LEU A 257 13.62 9.81 -11.15
N LYS A 258 13.62 10.94 -11.85
CA LYS A 258 13.46 10.98 -13.30
C LYS A 258 14.74 10.58 -14.06
N ASP A 259 15.89 11.19 -13.72
CA ASP A 259 17.08 11.15 -14.55
C ASP A 259 18.11 10.12 -14.08
N LYS A 260 18.30 9.96 -12.74
CA LYS A 260 19.19 8.95 -12.17
C LYS A 260 18.54 7.56 -12.19
N PHE A 261 17.36 7.43 -11.57
CA PHE A 261 16.68 6.15 -11.43
C PHE A 261 15.78 5.78 -12.62
N LYS A 262 15.48 6.74 -13.50
CA LYS A 262 14.66 6.55 -14.71
C LYS A 262 13.31 5.91 -14.42
N VAL A 263 12.67 6.32 -13.31
CA VAL A 263 11.33 5.88 -12.93
C VAL A 263 10.37 6.16 -14.08
N GLU A 264 9.64 5.14 -14.52
CA GLU A 264 8.75 5.28 -15.67
C GLU A 264 7.50 6.07 -15.32
N ASN A 265 6.79 5.69 -14.26
CA ASN A 265 5.54 6.32 -13.83
C ASN A 265 5.59 6.67 -12.35
N ILE A 266 4.91 7.76 -11.96
CA ILE A 266 4.89 8.27 -10.59
C ILE A 266 3.47 8.62 -10.14
N ALA A 267 3.06 8.09 -9.00
CA ALA A 267 1.74 8.28 -8.41
C ALA A 267 1.87 8.73 -6.94
N PRO A 268 2.32 9.98 -6.69
CA PRO A 268 2.54 10.45 -5.33
C PRO A 268 1.22 10.64 -4.59
N GLY A 269 1.24 10.35 -3.28
CA GLY A 269 0.12 10.49 -2.36
C GLY A 269 0.55 11.01 -0.99
N HIS A 270 -0.40 11.06 -0.07
CA HIS A 270 -0.22 11.27 1.35
C HIS A 270 0.73 12.44 1.69
N CYS A 271 1.84 12.16 2.38
CA CYS A 271 2.84 13.14 2.84
C CYS A 271 3.83 13.63 1.77
N ALA A 272 3.58 13.36 0.47
CA ALA A 272 4.43 13.93 -0.59
C ALA A 272 4.34 15.46 -0.63
N GLY A 273 3.15 16.04 -0.37
CA GLY A 273 2.95 17.49 -0.31
C GLY A 273 2.61 18.14 -1.66
N GLU A 274 1.81 19.21 -1.62
CA GLU A 274 1.29 19.89 -2.82
C GLU A 274 2.41 20.45 -3.73
N PRO A 275 3.49 21.09 -3.22
CA PRO A 275 4.61 21.51 -4.06
C PRO A 275 5.26 20.34 -4.82
N THR A 276 5.40 19.17 -4.17
CA THR A 276 5.94 17.96 -4.79
C THR A 276 5.01 17.42 -5.87
N PHE A 277 3.69 17.43 -5.65
CA PHE A 277 2.72 17.05 -6.69
C PHE A 277 2.90 17.93 -7.95
N ALA A 278 3.02 19.25 -7.78
CA ALA A 278 3.22 20.19 -8.88
C ALA A 278 4.56 19.94 -9.63
N ALA A 279 5.65 19.76 -8.88
CA ALA A 279 6.97 19.52 -9.45
C ALA A 279 7.03 18.18 -10.22
N LEU A 280 6.51 17.09 -9.65
CA LEU A 280 6.43 15.79 -10.30
C LEU A 280 5.52 15.80 -11.52
N LYS A 281 4.34 16.46 -11.44
CA LYS A 281 3.44 16.59 -12.59
C LYS A 281 4.12 17.33 -13.74
N LYS A 282 4.86 18.40 -13.45
CA LYS A 282 5.65 19.13 -14.45
C LYS A 282 6.76 18.28 -15.07
N ALA A 283 7.49 17.50 -14.24
CA ALA A 283 8.64 16.73 -14.68
C ALA A 283 8.27 15.46 -15.44
N PHE A 284 7.23 14.75 -15.01
CA PHE A 284 6.81 13.46 -15.59
C PHE A 284 5.76 13.59 -16.69
N GLY A 285 5.01 14.70 -16.74
CA GLY A 285 3.98 14.93 -17.76
C GLY A 285 2.89 13.84 -17.74
N THR A 286 2.70 13.14 -18.86
CA THR A 286 1.71 12.04 -18.98
C THR A 286 2.04 10.82 -18.13
N ARG A 287 3.24 10.71 -17.61
CA ARG A 287 3.68 9.62 -16.71
C ARG A 287 3.43 9.94 -15.21
N TYR A 288 2.89 11.12 -14.91
CA TYR A 288 2.35 11.46 -13.62
C TYR A 288 0.93 10.91 -13.53
N ILE A 289 0.68 10.01 -12.59
CA ILE A 289 -0.59 9.35 -12.40
C ILE A 289 -1.27 9.95 -11.15
N TYR A 290 -2.51 10.39 -11.31
CA TYR A 290 -3.32 10.84 -10.17
C TYR A 290 -3.69 9.66 -9.27
N ALA A 291 -3.38 9.75 -7.98
CA ALA A 291 -3.58 8.70 -6.99
C ALA A 291 -4.30 9.21 -5.72
N GLY A 292 -5.33 10.05 -5.87
CA GLY A 292 -6.14 10.50 -4.74
C GLY A 292 -7.07 9.42 -4.20
N LEU A 293 -7.64 9.68 -3.02
CA LEU A 293 -8.61 8.81 -2.36
C LEU A 293 -9.70 8.33 -3.32
N GLY A 294 -9.97 7.04 -3.33
CA GLY A 294 -10.95 6.41 -4.20
C GLY A 294 -10.47 6.09 -5.61
N THR A 295 -9.26 6.51 -5.99
CA THR A 295 -8.68 6.19 -7.30
C THR A 295 -8.26 4.73 -7.36
N SER A 296 -8.49 4.08 -8.51
CA SER A 296 -7.91 2.79 -8.86
C SER A 296 -6.90 2.96 -9.98
N LEU A 297 -5.67 2.53 -9.78
CA LEU A 297 -4.60 2.51 -10.76
C LEU A 297 -4.56 1.13 -11.39
N ALA A 298 -4.88 1.02 -12.67
CA ALA A 298 -4.71 -0.23 -13.41
C ALA A 298 -3.21 -0.45 -13.67
N LEU A 299 -2.71 -1.63 -13.31
CA LEU A 299 -1.32 -2.02 -13.50
C LEU A 299 -1.17 -2.78 -14.81
N GLY A 300 -0.24 -2.37 -15.63
CA GLY A 300 0.02 -2.92 -16.96
C GLY A 300 1.03 -2.03 -17.68
N PRO A 301 1.30 -2.29 -18.97
CA PRO A 301 2.23 -1.49 -19.75
C PRO A 301 1.80 -0.01 -19.84
N ASP A 302 0.49 0.24 -19.86
CA ASP A 302 -0.10 1.58 -19.85
C ASP A 302 -0.87 1.78 -18.54
N ILE A 303 -0.22 2.40 -17.55
CA ILE A 303 -0.86 2.68 -16.25
C ILE A 303 -1.90 3.79 -16.44
N ASN A 304 -3.12 3.48 -16.06
CA ASN A 304 -4.24 4.41 -16.03
C ASN A 304 -4.74 4.63 -14.62
N SER A 305 -5.18 5.86 -14.32
CA SER A 305 -5.97 6.12 -13.13
C SER A 305 -7.45 6.27 -13.49
N SER A 306 -8.32 5.60 -12.75
CA SER A 306 -9.76 5.77 -12.84
C SER A 306 -10.35 6.09 -11.49
N VAL A 307 -11.13 7.17 -11.40
CA VAL A 307 -12.03 7.40 -10.28
C VAL A 307 -13.34 6.72 -10.64
N ARG A 308 -13.61 5.56 -10.02
CA ARG A 308 -14.95 4.98 -10.13
C ARG A 308 -15.86 5.74 -9.19
N HIS A 309 -16.75 6.54 -9.74
CA HIS A 309 -17.93 7.01 -9.03
C HIS A 309 -18.81 5.76 -8.81
N GLY A 310 -18.66 5.13 -7.64
CA GLY A 310 -19.39 3.89 -7.35
C GLY A 310 -20.88 4.17 -7.23
N GLU A 311 -21.71 3.40 -7.94
CA GLU A 311 -23.03 3.07 -7.41
C GLU A 311 -22.75 2.38 -6.05
N ALA A 312 -23.23 3.00 -4.97
CA ALA A 312 -23.07 2.46 -3.63
C ALA A 312 -23.70 1.05 -3.61
N PRO A 313 -22.96 -0.01 -3.32
CA PRO A 313 -23.60 -1.27 -3.00
C PRO A 313 -24.49 -0.99 -1.78
N ALA A 314 -25.73 -1.40 -1.82
CA ALA A 314 -26.63 -1.38 -0.67
C ALA A 314 -26.10 -2.39 0.36
N PHE A 315 -25.11 -1.99 1.13
CA PHE A 315 -24.63 -2.78 2.28
C PHE A 315 -25.36 -2.28 3.52
N ASP A 316 -26.28 -3.11 3.99
CA ASP A 316 -26.95 -2.97 5.29
C ASP A 316 -26.02 -3.53 6.39
N ASP A 317 -24.85 -2.91 6.56
CA ASP A 317 -23.82 -3.35 7.52
C ASP A 317 -23.75 -2.49 8.79
N LEU A 318 -24.85 -1.78 9.11
CA LEU A 318 -25.08 -1.25 10.47
C LEU A 318 -25.12 -2.35 11.56
N ALA A 319 -25.22 -3.62 11.15
CA ALA A 319 -25.23 -4.77 12.05
C ALA A 319 -23.85 -4.99 12.73
N VAL A 320 -22.73 -4.68 12.08
CA VAL A 320 -21.38 -4.82 12.66
C VAL A 320 -21.12 -3.73 13.71
N TYR A 321 -21.55 -2.49 13.44
CA TYR A 321 -21.40 -1.37 14.38
C TYR A 321 -22.21 -1.59 15.67
N ARG A 322 -23.41 -2.17 15.59
CA ARG A 322 -24.24 -2.48 16.76
C ARG A 322 -23.63 -3.56 17.66
N ARG A 323 -22.79 -4.46 17.13
CA ARG A 323 -22.10 -5.49 17.92
C ARG A 323 -20.87 -4.97 18.67
N LEU A 324 -20.26 -3.90 18.22
CA LEU A 324 -19.12 -3.28 18.91
C LEU A 324 -19.59 -2.34 20.03
N ALA A 325 -20.67 -1.59 19.82
CA ALA A 325 -21.25 -0.69 20.81
C ALA A 325 -21.95 -1.43 21.99
N SER A 326 -22.32 -2.72 21.84
CA SER A 326 -22.97 -3.52 22.88
C SER A 326 -22.00 -4.33 23.74
N ARG A 327 -20.69 -4.10 23.66
CA ARG A 327 -19.65 -4.78 24.47
C ARG A 327 -18.98 -3.87 25.50
N GLU A 328 -19.48 -2.65 25.67
CA GLU A 328 -19.00 -1.69 26.68
C GLU A 328 -19.99 -1.50 27.86
N ASP A 329 -20.88 -2.46 28.12
CA ASP A 329 -21.68 -2.54 29.35
C ASP A 329 -21.27 -3.75 30.20
#